data_93bb65a6385e647fb5516826db3b12c0
#
_entry.id   93bb65a6385e647fb5516826db3b12c0
#
_cell.length_a   1.000
_cell.length_b   1.000
_cell.length_c   1.000
_cell.angle_alpha   90.00
_cell.angle_beta   90.00
_cell.angle_gamma   90.00
#
_symmetry.space_group_name_H-M   'P 1'
#
loop_
_entity.id
_entity.type
_entity.pdbx_description
1 polymer ?
#
loop_
_entity_poly.entity_id
_entity_poly.type
_entity_poly.pdbx_seq_one_letter_code
_entity_poly.pdbx_strand_id
1 'polypeptide(L)'
;LSQDKRQDVVIQSMAMLDRNYTYGGKKLHTGFDCSGLVSFVYKQSAGVNLQGSAADMAKRTQAIDAQSAQPGDLVFFNTLGTPNSHVGIYIGSGKFIHAANERTGVRQERLDNSYWSKRFEGFRTLN
;
A
#
# COMPACT_ATOMS: atom_id res chain seq x y z
N LEU A 1 14.32 0.72 4.81
CA LEU A 1 14.10 -0.68 5.18
C LEU A 1 15.20 -1.58 4.62
N SER A 2 15.61 -2.58 5.40
CA SER A 2 16.53 -3.60 4.94
C SER A 2 15.86 -4.48 3.87
N GLN A 3 16.67 -5.22 3.11
CA GLN A 3 16.12 -6.14 2.12
C GLN A 3 15.28 -7.25 2.75
N ASP A 4 15.68 -7.74 3.91
CA ASP A 4 14.91 -8.76 4.63
C ASP A 4 13.55 -8.22 5.05
N LYS A 5 13.48 -7.00 5.56
CA LYS A 5 12.22 -6.38 5.94
C LYS A 5 11.34 -6.08 4.74
N ARG A 6 11.92 -5.68 3.62
CA ARG A 6 11.17 -5.49 2.37
C ARG A 6 10.52 -6.79 1.91
N GLN A 7 11.28 -7.89 1.97
CA GLN A 7 10.77 -9.21 1.64
C GLN A 7 9.61 -9.60 2.55
N ASP A 8 9.75 -9.36 3.84
CA ASP A 8 8.68 -9.66 4.81
C ASP A 8 7.44 -8.82 4.54
N VAL A 9 7.60 -7.55 4.18
CA VAL A 9 6.47 -6.69 3.78
C VAL A 9 5.73 -7.29 2.59
N VAL A 10 6.44 -7.73 1.56
CA VAL A 10 5.83 -8.33 0.38
C VAL A 10 5.10 -9.63 0.73
N ILE A 11 5.74 -10.51 1.49
CA ILE A 11 5.15 -11.80 1.89
C ILE A 11 3.89 -11.55 2.73
N GLN A 12 3.96 -10.64 3.69
CA GLN A 12 2.82 -10.32 4.54
C GLN A 12 1.67 -9.71 3.73
N SER A 13 1.97 -8.84 2.76
CA SER A 13 0.93 -8.26 1.92
C SER A 13 0.24 -9.32 1.08
N MET A 14 0.98 -10.30 0.56
CA MET A 14 0.41 -11.42 -0.19
C MET A 14 -0.48 -12.29 0.70
N ALA A 15 -0.11 -12.45 1.97
CA ALA A 15 -0.91 -13.21 2.93
C ALA A 15 -2.25 -12.52 3.23
N MET A 16 -2.36 -11.24 2.94
CA MET A 16 -3.59 -10.48 3.18
C MET A 16 -4.56 -10.52 1.99
N LEU A 17 -4.18 -11.10 0.87
CA LEU A 17 -5.06 -11.19 -0.30
C LEU A 17 -6.39 -11.82 0.08
N ASP A 18 -7.47 -11.27 -0.48
CA ASP A 18 -8.86 -11.70 -0.26
C ASP A 18 -9.43 -11.36 1.12
N ARG A 19 -8.70 -10.61 1.96
CA ARG A 19 -9.27 -10.07 3.19
C ARG A 19 -10.29 -8.98 2.86
N ASN A 20 -11.25 -8.80 3.76
CA ASN A 20 -12.32 -7.82 3.53
C ASN A 20 -11.81 -6.38 3.62
N TYR A 21 -12.43 -5.51 2.84
CA TYR A 21 -12.28 -4.06 2.98
C TYR A 21 -13.31 -3.57 4.01
N THR A 22 -12.87 -2.73 4.95
CA THR A 22 -13.75 -2.08 5.90
C THR A 22 -13.27 -0.64 6.10
N TYR A 23 -14.12 0.33 5.88
CA TYR A 23 -13.78 1.74 6.05
C TYR A 23 -13.30 1.99 7.49
N GLY A 24 -12.12 2.60 7.64
CA GLY A 24 -11.49 2.79 8.94
C GLY A 24 -10.93 1.51 9.55
N GLY A 25 -10.98 0.37 8.85
CA GLY A 25 -10.53 -0.92 9.35
C GLY A 25 -9.02 -1.05 9.39
N LYS A 26 -8.53 -1.64 10.47
CA LYS A 26 -7.09 -1.83 10.73
C LYS A 26 -6.78 -3.21 11.28
N LYS A 27 -7.75 -4.11 11.35
CA LYS A 27 -7.62 -5.39 12.04
C LYS A 27 -7.96 -6.55 11.12
N LEU A 28 -7.26 -7.66 11.35
CA LEU A 28 -7.37 -8.85 10.53
C LEU A 28 -8.79 -9.39 10.45
N HIS A 29 -9.50 -9.44 11.56
CA HIS A 29 -10.84 -10.05 11.62
C HIS A 29 -11.97 -9.12 11.19
N THR A 30 -11.75 -7.80 11.19
CA THR A 30 -12.76 -6.83 10.76
C THR A 30 -12.54 -6.33 9.34
N GLY A 31 -11.34 -6.55 8.79
CA GLY A 31 -10.95 -6.07 7.48
C GLY A 31 -10.16 -4.77 7.55
N PHE A 32 -9.78 -4.25 6.39
CA PHE A 32 -8.88 -3.11 6.28
C PHE A 32 -9.41 -2.09 5.27
N ASP A 33 -9.16 -0.80 5.52
CA ASP A 33 -9.14 0.20 4.45
C ASP A 33 -7.71 0.28 3.87
N CYS A 34 -7.47 1.18 2.89
CA CYS A 34 -6.19 1.23 2.20
C CYS A 34 -5.02 1.52 3.15
N SER A 35 -5.15 2.53 3.98
CA SER A 35 -4.08 2.90 4.92
C SER A 35 -3.99 1.91 6.08
N GLY A 36 -5.11 1.34 6.50
CA GLY A 36 -5.14 0.33 7.56
C GLY A 36 -4.38 -0.92 7.19
N LEU A 37 -4.50 -1.37 5.94
CA LEU A 37 -3.73 -2.50 5.44
C LEU A 37 -2.24 -2.23 5.49
N VAL A 38 -1.81 -1.07 5.00
CA VAL A 38 -0.40 -0.67 4.98
C VAL A 38 0.14 -0.60 6.40
N SER A 39 -0.60 0.04 7.30
CA SER A 39 -0.22 0.16 8.71
C SER A 39 -0.02 -1.22 9.35
N PHE A 40 -0.96 -2.12 9.13
CA PHE A 40 -0.90 -3.48 9.67
C PHE A 40 0.30 -4.24 9.14
N VAL A 41 0.48 -4.24 7.82
CA VAL A 41 1.56 -4.99 7.16
C VAL A 41 2.93 -4.50 7.62
N TYR A 42 3.13 -3.19 7.64
CA TYR A 42 4.42 -2.62 8.04
C TYR A 42 4.73 -2.89 9.51
N LYS A 43 3.74 -2.86 10.36
CA LYS A 43 3.95 -3.16 11.78
C LYS A 43 4.29 -4.63 12.00
N GLN A 44 3.55 -5.53 11.37
CA GLN A 44 3.73 -6.98 11.55
C GLN A 44 5.04 -7.48 10.94
N SER A 45 5.43 -6.94 9.79
CA SER A 45 6.58 -7.47 9.06
C SER A 45 7.88 -6.71 9.30
N ALA A 46 7.81 -5.41 9.58
CA ALA A 46 9.00 -4.57 9.70
C ALA A 46 9.11 -3.89 11.06
N GLY A 47 8.10 -4.01 11.92
CA GLY A 47 8.09 -3.32 13.21
C GLY A 47 7.97 -1.80 13.08
N VAL A 48 7.52 -1.31 11.95
CA VAL A 48 7.40 0.12 11.67
C VAL A 48 5.99 0.60 11.98
N ASN A 49 5.89 1.66 12.76
CA ASN A 49 4.62 2.23 13.15
C ASN A 49 4.23 3.33 12.16
N LEU A 50 3.62 2.94 11.04
CA LEU A 50 3.19 3.86 9.99
C LEU A 50 1.66 3.99 10.07
N GLN A 51 1.19 5.08 10.72
CA GLN A 51 -0.23 5.28 11.00
C GLN A 51 -0.77 6.51 10.28
N GLY A 52 -2.10 6.63 10.30
CA GLY A 52 -2.82 7.76 9.73
C GLY A 52 -3.45 7.40 8.40
N SER A 53 -3.92 8.43 7.70
CA SER A 53 -4.47 8.31 6.35
C SER A 53 -3.37 8.09 5.32
N ALA A 54 -3.78 7.76 4.07
CA ALA A 54 -2.83 7.67 2.98
C ALA A 54 -2.04 8.98 2.83
N ALA A 55 -2.71 10.13 2.90
CA ALA A 55 -2.05 11.43 2.81
C ALA A 55 -1.03 11.65 3.93
N ASP A 56 -1.36 11.20 5.16
CA ASP A 56 -0.42 11.27 6.28
C ASP A 56 0.81 10.41 6.02
N MET A 57 0.62 9.22 5.48
CA MET A 57 1.72 8.32 5.15
C MET A 57 2.62 8.92 4.07
N ALA A 58 2.04 9.60 3.09
CA ALA A 58 2.82 10.28 2.05
C ALA A 58 3.76 11.32 2.66
N LYS A 59 3.29 12.05 3.66
CA LYS A 59 4.10 13.08 4.34
C LYS A 59 5.27 12.49 5.15
N ARG A 60 5.15 11.25 5.59
CA ARG A 60 6.14 10.57 6.41
C ARG A 60 7.12 9.73 5.62
N THR A 61 6.96 9.67 4.32
CA THR A 61 7.78 8.86 3.42
C THR A 61 8.45 9.75 2.39
N GLN A 62 9.46 9.21 1.71
CA GLN A 62 10.24 9.96 0.75
C GLN A 62 9.86 9.56 -0.67
N ALA A 63 9.59 10.55 -1.52
CA ALA A 63 9.29 10.30 -2.92
C ALA A 63 10.53 9.75 -3.64
N ILE A 64 10.33 8.73 -4.46
CA ILE A 64 11.38 8.13 -5.27
C ILE A 64 10.85 7.93 -6.68
N ASP A 65 11.76 7.81 -7.65
CA ASP A 65 11.36 7.54 -9.02
C ASP A 65 11.12 6.04 -9.25
N ALA A 66 10.57 5.72 -10.43
CA ALA A 66 10.24 4.33 -10.77
C ALA A 66 11.47 3.43 -10.81
N GLN A 67 12.62 3.97 -11.19
CA GLN A 67 13.85 3.19 -11.28
C GLN A 67 14.39 2.80 -9.91
N SER A 68 14.14 3.63 -8.91
CA SER A 68 14.59 3.40 -7.53
C SER A 68 13.59 2.57 -6.72
N ALA A 69 12.36 2.43 -7.20
CA ALA A 69 11.32 1.72 -6.46
C ALA A 69 11.62 0.24 -6.35
N GLN A 70 11.47 -0.29 -5.15
CA GLN A 70 11.72 -1.69 -4.85
C GLN A 70 10.49 -2.35 -4.23
N PRO A 71 10.36 -3.68 -4.34
CA PRO A 71 9.31 -4.38 -3.61
C PRO A 71 9.35 -4.03 -2.13
N GLY A 72 8.19 -3.76 -1.57
CA GLY A 72 8.06 -3.29 -0.18
C GLY A 72 7.93 -1.79 -0.05
N ASP A 73 8.13 -1.03 -1.12
CA ASP A 73 7.83 0.40 -1.13
C ASP A 73 6.33 0.66 -1.27
N LEU A 74 5.93 1.91 -1.22
CA LEU A 74 4.53 2.31 -1.31
C LEU A 74 4.22 2.96 -2.65
N VAL A 75 2.98 2.79 -3.10
CA VAL A 75 2.43 3.46 -4.29
C VAL A 75 1.22 4.28 -3.86
N PHE A 76 1.12 5.49 -4.39
CA PHE A 76 0.07 6.43 -4.03
C PHE A 76 -0.76 6.82 -5.24
N PHE A 77 -2.03 7.07 -5.01
CA PHE A 77 -3.00 7.38 -6.05
C PHE A 77 -3.95 8.49 -5.60
N ASN A 78 -4.55 9.17 -6.57
CA ASN A 78 -5.62 10.13 -6.32
C ASN A 78 -6.95 9.50 -6.74
N THR A 79 -7.69 8.96 -5.78
CA THR A 79 -8.99 8.32 -6.04
C THR A 79 -10.18 9.14 -5.55
N LEU A 80 -9.93 10.12 -4.67
CA LEU A 80 -10.99 10.91 -4.05
C LEU A 80 -10.97 12.38 -4.49
N GLY A 81 -10.18 12.71 -5.51
CA GLY A 81 -10.03 14.10 -5.98
C GLY A 81 -9.01 14.91 -5.19
N THR A 82 -8.32 14.29 -4.23
CA THR A 82 -7.24 14.91 -3.45
C THR A 82 -5.95 14.12 -3.60
N PRO A 83 -4.78 14.79 -3.56
CA PRO A 83 -3.51 14.09 -3.69
C PRO A 83 -3.29 13.02 -2.63
N ASN A 84 -2.74 11.90 -3.06
CA ASN A 84 -2.34 10.79 -2.18
C ASN A 84 -3.48 10.30 -1.29
N SER A 85 -4.69 10.21 -1.87
CA SER A 85 -5.88 9.77 -1.12
C SER A 85 -6.00 8.26 -1.03
N HIS A 86 -5.17 7.51 -1.78
CA HIS A 86 -5.15 6.05 -1.76
C HIS A 86 -3.72 5.54 -1.76
N VAL A 87 -3.47 4.43 -1.09
CA VAL A 87 -2.13 3.86 -0.94
C VAL A 87 -2.16 2.34 -1.09
N GLY A 88 -1.10 1.80 -1.68
CA GLY A 88 -0.89 0.36 -1.77
C GLY A 88 0.57 0.02 -1.55
N ILE A 89 0.86 -1.28 -1.56
CA ILE A 89 2.21 -1.80 -1.35
C ILE A 89 2.73 -2.32 -2.69
N TYR A 90 3.85 -1.77 -3.14
CA TYR A 90 4.49 -2.21 -4.37
C TYR A 90 5.16 -3.56 -4.13
N ILE A 91 4.91 -4.52 -5.01
CA ILE A 91 5.50 -5.87 -4.89
C ILE A 91 6.46 -6.19 -6.03
N GLY A 92 6.80 -5.18 -6.85
CA GLY A 92 7.71 -5.36 -7.97
C GLY A 92 6.97 -5.70 -9.26
N SER A 93 7.70 -5.66 -10.36
CA SER A 93 7.19 -6.05 -11.70
C SER A 93 5.93 -5.28 -12.12
N GLY A 94 5.79 -4.04 -11.68
CA GLY A 94 4.64 -3.20 -12.03
C GLY A 94 3.35 -3.59 -11.32
N LYS A 95 3.43 -4.31 -10.22
CA LYS A 95 2.26 -4.80 -9.48
C LYS A 95 2.22 -4.26 -8.05
N PHE A 96 1.01 -4.13 -7.51
CA PHE A 96 0.83 -3.69 -6.14
C PHE A 96 -0.35 -4.40 -5.48
N ILE A 97 -0.34 -4.42 -4.15
CA ILE A 97 -1.41 -4.99 -3.34
C ILE A 97 -2.03 -3.87 -2.51
N HIS A 98 -3.34 -3.81 -2.48
CA HIS A 98 -4.07 -2.78 -1.76
C HIS A 98 -5.45 -3.27 -1.30
N ALA A 99 -5.99 -2.59 -0.29
CA ALA A 99 -7.39 -2.75 0.09
C ALA A 99 -8.20 -1.84 -0.83
N ALA A 100 -8.80 -2.43 -1.87
CA ALA A 100 -9.38 -1.67 -2.98
C ALA A 100 -10.73 -1.05 -2.65
N ASN A 101 -11.71 -1.88 -2.28
CA ASN A 101 -13.05 -1.45 -1.94
C ASN A 101 -13.80 -2.60 -1.26
N GLU A 102 -15.02 -2.32 -0.80
CA GLU A 102 -15.84 -3.30 -0.06
C GLU A 102 -16.21 -4.52 -0.88
N ARG A 103 -16.32 -4.36 -2.20
CA ARG A 103 -16.73 -5.46 -3.08
C ARG A 103 -15.61 -6.45 -3.34
N THR A 104 -14.37 -5.97 -3.47
CA THR A 104 -13.23 -6.81 -3.85
C THR A 104 -12.27 -7.09 -2.71
N GLY A 105 -12.27 -6.28 -1.65
CA GLY A 105 -11.34 -6.44 -0.54
C GLY A 105 -9.90 -6.15 -0.94
N VAL A 106 -8.98 -6.88 -0.33
CA VAL A 106 -7.55 -6.79 -0.60
C VAL A 106 -7.24 -7.59 -1.87
N ARG A 107 -6.60 -6.94 -2.82
CA ARG A 107 -6.29 -7.58 -4.09
C ARG A 107 -5.01 -7.06 -4.72
N GLN A 108 -4.49 -7.82 -5.67
CA GLN A 108 -3.34 -7.44 -6.47
C GLN A 108 -3.81 -6.79 -7.76
N GLU A 109 -3.15 -5.69 -8.14
CA GLU A 109 -3.44 -4.98 -9.39
C GLU A 109 -2.15 -4.62 -10.10
N ARG A 110 -2.27 -4.23 -11.38
CA ARG A 110 -1.14 -3.75 -12.16
C ARG A 110 -1.15 -2.22 -12.19
N LEU A 111 0.03 -1.62 -12.12
CA LEU A 111 0.16 -0.17 -12.26
C LEU A 111 -0.21 0.33 -13.67
N ASP A 112 -0.10 -0.53 -14.68
CA ASP A 112 -0.47 -0.17 -16.05
C ASP A 112 -1.95 -0.38 -16.36
N ASN A 113 -2.74 -0.84 -15.39
CA ASN A 113 -4.20 -0.90 -15.51
C ASN A 113 -4.72 0.52 -15.81
N SER A 114 -5.69 0.63 -16.73
CA SER A 114 -6.16 1.94 -17.21
C SER A 114 -6.72 2.82 -16.10
N TYR A 115 -7.41 2.24 -15.12
CA TYR A 115 -7.94 2.99 -13.99
C TYR A 115 -6.82 3.51 -13.09
N TRP A 116 -5.90 2.63 -12.70
CA TRP A 116 -4.86 2.96 -11.73
C TRP A 116 -3.75 3.82 -12.34
N SER A 117 -3.38 3.61 -13.60
CA SER A 117 -2.34 4.41 -14.25
C SER A 117 -2.71 5.88 -14.34
N LYS A 118 -4.00 6.18 -14.54
CA LYS A 118 -4.49 7.56 -14.62
C LYS A 118 -4.49 8.27 -13.27
N ARG A 119 -4.49 7.52 -12.19
CA ARG A 119 -4.58 8.04 -10.81
C ARG A 119 -3.28 7.96 -10.05
N PHE A 120 -2.29 7.33 -10.63
CA PHE A 120 -1.00 7.11 -9.98
C PHE A 120 -0.27 8.43 -9.74
N GLU A 121 0.21 8.61 -8.50
CA GLU A 121 0.91 9.83 -8.10
C GLU A 121 2.36 9.60 -7.69
N GLY A 122 2.82 8.37 -7.67
CA GLY A 122 4.23 8.08 -7.48
C GLY A 122 4.51 6.99 -6.44
N PHE A 123 5.79 6.65 -6.39
CA PHE A 123 6.35 5.73 -5.41
C PHE A 123 6.91 6.51 -4.23
N ARG A 124 6.82 5.94 -3.04
CA ARG A 124 7.47 6.50 -1.85
C ARG A 124 8.09 5.38 -1.03
N THR A 125 9.16 5.70 -0.32
CA THR A 125 9.90 4.72 0.47
C THR A 125 10.06 5.20 1.91
N LEU A 126 10.20 4.25 2.82
CA LEU A 126 10.59 4.51 4.21
C LEU A 126 12.09 4.40 4.36
N ASN A 127 12.69 5.36 5.00
CA ASN A 127 14.11 5.32 5.32
C ASN A 127 14.35 4.81 6.73
#